data_12180d74e4607b72b19eafb469a87ff0
#
_entry.id   12180d74e4607b72b19eafb469a87ff0
#
_cell.length_a   1.000
_cell.length_b   1.000
_cell.length_c   1.000
_cell.angle_alpha   90.00
_cell.angle_beta   90.00
_cell.angle_gamma   90.00
#
_symmetry.space_group_name_H-M   'P 1'
#
loop_
_entity.id
_entity.type
_entity.pdbx_description
1 polymer ?
#
loop_
_entity_poly.entity_id
_entity_poly.type
_entity_poly.pdbx_seq_one_letter_code
_entity_poly.pdbx_strand_id
1 'polypeptide(L)'
;MCIRDRYEDGDGWTLESPRAENGIAAYPEGLLGSPRPVEPVSVYARLRRLHADRYEIALPAGMGRLFRDQRQVADVMLNIAYQGDIGWLFCGDVLIADNFCNGETWQVGLRDYADAIDAAGGKLTLVVTPLRRGVRVKVTSSMAARLEQSDACVADVTDVYATPVYHMPVGE
;
A
#
# COMPACT_ATOMS: atom_id res chain seq x y z
N MET A 1 4.75 12.84 5.67
CA MET A 1 3.60 12.44 6.54
C MET A 1 2.34 12.68 5.74
N CYS A 2 1.66 11.64 5.27
CA CYS A 2 0.38 11.79 4.58
C CYS A 2 -0.73 11.69 5.62
N ILE A 3 -1.33 12.82 5.94
CA ILE A 3 -2.70 12.88 6.43
C ILE A 3 -3.53 12.63 5.17
N ARG A 4 -4.21 11.49 5.06
CA ARG A 4 -4.90 11.15 3.83
C ARG A 4 -6.20 11.91 3.68
N ASP A 5 -7.05 11.85 4.67
CA ASP A 5 -8.35 12.49 4.58
C ASP A 5 -8.84 12.96 5.95
N ARG A 6 -9.58 14.04 5.92
CA ARG A 6 -10.31 14.60 7.04
C ARG A 6 -11.78 14.65 6.62
N TYR A 7 -12.63 13.98 7.34
CA TYR A 7 -14.06 14.01 7.11
C TYR A 7 -14.82 14.19 8.42
N GLU A 8 -15.96 14.81 8.32
CA GLU A 8 -16.92 14.94 9.40
C GLU A 8 -17.93 13.80 9.25
N ASP A 9 -17.98 12.91 10.23
CA ASP A 9 -19.11 12.01 10.41
C ASP A 9 -20.04 12.61 11.47
N GLY A 10 -21.24 12.07 11.63
CA GLY A 10 -22.24 12.64 12.53
C GLY A 10 -21.82 12.78 14.01
N ASP A 11 -20.66 12.26 14.39
CA ASP A 11 -20.10 12.22 15.74
C ASP A 11 -18.83 13.11 15.91
N GLY A 12 -18.43 13.85 14.88
CA GLY A 12 -17.28 14.77 14.92
C GLY A 12 -16.24 14.56 13.80
N TRP A 13 -15.02 15.03 14.04
CA TRP A 13 -13.95 14.94 13.09
C TRP A 13 -13.12 13.67 13.27
N THR A 14 -12.85 12.99 12.18
CA THR A 14 -11.96 11.82 12.13
C THR A 14 -10.76 12.08 11.22
N LEU A 15 -9.60 11.63 11.66
CA LEU A 15 -8.35 11.73 10.93
C LEU A 15 -7.87 10.35 10.50
N GLU A 16 -7.59 10.17 9.22
CA GLU A 16 -6.92 8.97 8.74
C GLU A 16 -5.40 9.14 8.74
N SER A 17 -4.71 8.23 9.39
CA SER A 17 -3.26 8.28 9.54
C SER A 17 -2.64 6.88 9.57
N PRO A 18 -1.46 6.70 8.95
CA PRO A 18 -0.67 5.48 9.10
C PRO A 18 -0.02 5.34 10.49
N ARG A 19 -0.16 6.34 11.37
CA ARG A 19 0.37 6.30 12.75
C ARG A 19 -0.77 6.17 13.75
N ALA A 20 -0.63 5.20 14.64
CA ALA A 20 -1.58 4.97 15.74
C ALA A 20 -1.30 5.84 16.97
N GLU A 21 -0.13 6.46 17.05
CA GLU A 21 0.37 7.18 18.22
C GLU A 21 0.28 8.69 18.06
N ASN A 22 0.30 9.42 19.19
CA ASN A 22 0.33 10.89 19.27
C ASN A 22 1.57 11.57 18.63
N GLY A 23 2.33 10.85 17.83
CA GLY A 23 3.51 11.37 17.13
C GLY A 23 3.21 12.13 15.85
N ILE A 24 1.99 12.61 15.65
CA ILE A 24 1.67 13.53 14.57
C ILE A 24 2.17 14.91 14.99
N ALA A 25 3.47 15.12 14.80
CA ALA A 25 4.05 16.42 14.97
C ALA A 25 3.49 17.37 13.91
N ALA A 26 2.93 18.48 14.34
CA ALA A 26 2.37 19.57 13.57
C ALA A 26 1.03 19.26 12.89
N TYR A 27 -0.04 19.45 13.64
CA TYR A 27 -1.32 19.85 13.06
C TYR A 27 -1.18 21.26 12.50
N PRO A 28 -1.82 21.56 11.36
CA PRO A 28 -2.03 22.95 10.97
C PRO A 28 -2.68 23.70 12.15
N GLU A 29 -2.17 24.85 12.49
CA GLU A 29 -2.79 25.75 13.46
C GLU A 29 -4.27 25.94 13.06
N GLY A 30 -5.18 25.68 13.99
CA GLY A 30 -6.64 25.80 13.78
C GLY A 30 -7.41 24.49 13.67
N LEU A 31 -6.79 23.31 13.84
CA LEU A 31 -7.55 22.09 14.08
C LEU A 31 -8.03 22.10 15.54
N LEU A 32 -9.35 22.04 15.70
CA LEU A 32 -9.99 21.88 17.02
C LEU A 32 -9.69 20.45 17.52
N GLY A 33 -8.91 20.38 18.60
CA GLY A 33 -8.63 19.13 19.30
C GLY A 33 -7.41 18.34 18.85
N SER A 34 -7.00 17.39 19.68
CA SER A 34 -5.90 16.46 19.42
C SER A 34 -6.44 15.07 19.08
N PRO A 35 -5.86 14.34 18.11
CA PRO A 35 -6.30 12.98 17.83
C PRO A 35 -6.05 12.09 19.04
N ARG A 36 -7.01 11.22 19.31
CA ARG A 36 -6.86 10.20 20.35
C ARG A 36 -6.03 9.04 19.80
N PRO A 37 -4.99 8.60 20.53
CA PRO A 37 -4.21 7.43 20.12
C PRO A 37 -5.10 6.20 20.09
N VAL A 38 -4.82 5.32 19.13
CA VAL A 38 -5.48 4.01 18.98
C VAL A 38 -4.44 2.91 19.12
N GLU A 39 -4.88 1.70 19.49
CA GLU A 39 -3.97 0.56 19.56
C GLU A 39 -3.41 0.21 18.19
N PRO A 40 -2.07 0.12 18.07
CA PRO A 40 -1.45 -0.24 16.80
C PRO A 40 -1.70 -1.71 16.47
N VAL A 41 -1.99 -1.98 15.20
CA VAL A 41 -2.17 -3.32 14.67
C VAL A 41 -0.98 -3.68 13.79
N SER A 42 -0.44 -4.88 13.97
CA SER A 42 0.65 -5.38 13.13
C SER A 42 0.10 -6.16 11.95
N VAL A 43 0.40 -5.69 10.75
CA VAL A 43 0.11 -6.37 9.50
C VAL A 43 1.41 -6.56 8.73
N TYR A 44 1.61 -7.73 8.15
CA TYR A 44 2.79 -8.02 7.35
C TYR A 44 2.43 -8.34 5.90
N ALA A 45 3.36 -8.10 5.00
CA ALA A 45 3.35 -8.64 3.66
C ALA A 45 4.67 -9.39 3.43
N ARG A 46 4.61 -10.57 2.80
CA ARG A 46 5.79 -11.37 2.49
C ARG A 46 5.86 -11.60 0.99
N LEU A 47 6.99 -11.25 0.40
CA LEU A 47 7.26 -11.43 -1.01
C LEU A 47 7.95 -12.76 -1.27
N ARG A 48 7.50 -13.49 -2.29
CA ARG A 48 8.15 -14.67 -2.82
C ARG A 48 8.19 -14.60 -4.35
N ARG A 49 9.38 -14.64 -4.94
CA ARG A 49 9.53 -14.70 -6.39
C ARG A 49 9.14 -16.09 -6.90
N LEU A 50 8.26 -16.16 -7.88
CA LEU A 50 7.83 -17.41 -8.52
C LEU A 50 8.54 -17.62 -9.86
N HIS A 51 8.64 -16.57 -10.67
CA HIS A 51 9.30 -16.52 -11.98
C HIS A 51 10.03 -15.19 -12.15
N ALA A 52 10.60 -14.97 -13.33
CA ALA A 52 11.37 -13.76 -13.63
C ALA A 52 10.55 -12.47 -13.47
N ASP A 53 9.26 -12.54 -13.77
CA ASP A 53 8.31 -11.42 -13.80
C ASP A 53 7.10 -11.62 -12.89
N ARG A 54 7.05 -12.72 -12.14
CA ARG A 54 5.89 -13.10 -11.32
C ARG A 54 6.28 -13.36 -9.87
N TYR A 55 5.49 -12.79 -8.95
CA TYR A 55 5.71 -12.84 -7.52
C TYR A 55 4.41 -13.20 -6.79
N GLU A 56 4.53 -13.91 -5.69
CA GLU A 56 3.46 -14.10 -4.70
C GLU A 56 3.68 -13.14 -3.54
N ILE A 57 2.63 -12.44 -3.15
CA ILE A 57 2.59 -11.62 -1.93
C ILE A 57 1.64 -12.33 -0.96
N ALA A 58 2.18 -12.76 0.17
CA ALA A 58 1.40 -13.39 1.23
C ALA A 58 1.07 -12.37 2.32
N LEU A 59 -0.22 -12.23 2.61
CA LEU A 59 -0.80 -11.41 3.66
C LEU A 59 -1.28 -12.30 4.82
N PRO A 60 -1.54 -11.76 6.01
CA PRO A 60 -2.17 -12.51 7.08
C PRO A 60 -3.55 -13.02 6.64
N ALA A 61 -3.92 -14.21 7.08
CA ALA A 61 -5.29 -14.69 6.93
C ALA A 61 -6.23 -13.89 7.84
N GLY A 62 -7.45 -13.64 7.37
CA GLY A 62 -8.46 -12.94 8.15
C GLY A 62 -8.44 -11.42 7.97
N MET A 63 -8.06 -10.91 6.81
CA MET A 63 -8.11 -9.47 6.49
C MET A 63 -9.51 -8.89 6.68
N GLY A 64 -10.56 -9.58 6.22
CA GLY A 64 -11.94 -9.15 6.45
C GLY A 64 -12.34 -9.14 7.93
N ARG A 65 -11.79 -10.07 8.75
CA ARG A 65 -11.98 -10.05 10.21
C ARG A 65 -11.24 -8.87 10.83
N LEU A 66 -10.03 -8.59 10.40
CA LEU A 66 -9.26 -7.44 10.87
C LEU A 66 -10.09 -6.15 10.80
N PHE A 67 -10.69 -5.86 9.65
CA PHE A 67 -11.50 -4.65 9.48
C PHE A 67 -12.82 -4.66 10.26
N ARG A 68 -13.39 -5.83 10.52
CA ARG A 68 -14.62 -5.94 11.34
C ARG A 68 -14.36 -5.79 12.82
N ASP A 69 -13.28 -6.40 13.31
CA ASP A 69 -12.97 -6.46 14.75
C ASP A 69 -12.19 -5.22 15.21
N GLN A 70 -11.36 -4.66 14.33
CA GLN A 70 -10.50 -3.51 14.59
C GLN A 70 -11.04 -2.27 13.87
N ARG A 71 -12.14 -1.70 14.40
CA ARG A 71 -12.83 -0.56 13.77
C ARG A 71 -11.95 0.69 13.61
N GLN A 72 -10.90 0.82 14.43
CA GLN A 72 -9.91 1.87 14.31
C GLN A 72 -9.02 1.73 13.06
N VAL A 73 -9.01 0.55 12.40
CA VAL A 73 -8.26 0.37 11.15
C VAL A 73 -9.13 0.82 9.97
N ALA A 74 -8.76 1.95 9.39
CA ALA A 74 -9.43 2.51 8.21
C ALA A 74 -9.13 1.69 6.95
N ASP A 75 -7.85 1.35 6.74
CA ASP A 75 -7.37 0.57 5.61
C ASP A 75 -6.05 -0.12 5.97
N VAL A 76 -5.60 -0.99 5.10
CA VAL A 76 -4.23 -1.50 5.07
C VAL A 76 -3.65 -1.21 3.69
N MET A 77 -2.61 -0.38 3.65
CA MET A 77 -1.92 -0.05 2.41
C MET A 77 -0.85 -1.08 2.12
N LEU A 78 -1.00 -1.81 1.02
CA LEU A 78 0.07 -2.61 0.45
C LEU A 78 1.00 -1.68 -0.33
N ASN A 79 2.26 -1.62 0.10
CA ASN A 79 3.29 -0.80 -0.51
C ASN A 79 4.20 -1.71 -1.32
N ILE A 80 4.36 -1.42 -2.61
CA ILE A 80 5.14 -2.22 -3.55
C ILE A 80 6.18 -1.33 -4.21
N ALA A 81 7.45 -1.58 -3.91
CA ALA A 81 8.58 -0.94 -4.58
C ALA A 81 9.08 -1.87 -5.69
N TYR A 82 8.90 -1.48 -6.94
CA TYR A 82 9.28 -2.32 -8.08
C TYR A 82 9.89 -1.48 -9.21
N GLN A 83 10.53 -2.18 -10.14
CA GLN A 83 11.08 -1.65 -11.38
C GLN A 83 10.56 -2.48 -12.53
N GLY A 84 10.06 -1.81 -13.56
CA GLY A 84 9.47 -2.44 -14.72
C GLY A 84 8.72 -1.41 -15.55
N ASP A 85 7.82 -1.87 -16.39
CA ASP A 85 6.90 -1.02 -17.15
C ASP A 85 5.56 -0.92 -16.41
N ILE A 86 4.86 -2.03 -16.28
CA ILE A 86 3.56 -2.10 -15.64
C ILE A 86 3.59 -3.18 -14.55
N GLY A 87 3.06 -2.84 -13.36
CA GLY A 87 2.71 -3.78 -12.31
C GLY A 87 1.23 -4.15 -12.39
N TRP A 88 0.92 -5.43 -12.33
CA TRP A 88 -0.43 -5.99 -12.33
C TRP A 88 -0.63 -6.79 -11.06
N LEU A 89 -1.59 -6.40 -10.23
CA LEU A 89 -1.89 -7.09 -8.97
C LEU A 89 -3.20 -7.86 -9.07
N PHE A 90 -3.12 -9.17 -8.83
CA PHE A 90 -4.25 -10.08 -8.91
C PHE A 90 -4.59 -10.67 -7.54
N CYS A 91 -5.89 -10.87 -7.29
CA CYS A 91 -6.41 -11.72 -6.23
C CYS A 91 -7.11 -12.91 -6.87
N GLY A 92 -6.53 -14.13 -6.76
CA GLY A 92 -6.92 -15.23 -7.62
C GLY A 92 -6.73 -14.88 -9.09
N ASP A 93 -7.81 -15.02 -9.88
CA ASP A 93 -7.81 -14.68 -11.32
C ASP A 93 -8.32 -13.26 -11.62
N VAL A 94 -8.63 -12.47 -10.59
CA VAL A 94 -9.18 -11.12 -10.73
C VAL A 94 -8.07 -10.09 -10.61
N LEU A 95 -7.93 -9.23 -11.62
CA LEU A 95 -7.09 -8.04 -11.54
C LEU A 95 -7.74 -7.04 -10.57
N ILE A 96 -7.05 -6.71 -9.49
CA ILE A 96 -7.55 -5.79 -8.47
C ILE A 96 -6.91 -4.40 -8.56
N ALA A 97 -5.71 -4.30 -9.10
CA ALA A 97 -5.04 -3.02 -9.32
C ALA A 97 -3.94 -3.15 -10.38
N ASP A 98 -3.62 -2.05 -11.03
CA ASP A 98 -2.49 -1.92 -11.93
C ASP A 98 -1.78 -0.58 -11.73
N ASN A 99 -0.52 -0.49 -12.15
CA ASN A 99 0.27 0.72 -12.03
C ASN A 99 1.35 0.81 -13.11
N PHE A 100 1.49 1.99 -13.71
CA PHE A 100 2.65 2.32 -14.54
C PHE A 100 3.80 2.73 -13.64
N CYS A 101 4.94 2.05 -13.77
CA CYS A 101 6.10 2.31 -12.93
C CYS A 101 6.67 3.71 -13.19
N ASN A 102 6.60 4.57 -12.20
CA ASN A 102 7.18 5.92 -12.21
C ASN A 102 8.43 6.04 -11.31
N GLY A 103 8.82 4.94 -10.67
CA GLY A 103 9.95 4.88 -9.72
C GLY A 103 9.57 5.19 -8.27
N GLU A 104 8.30 5.47 -8.00
CA GLU A 104 7.77 5.64 -6.64
C GLU A 104 7.14 4.33 -6.13
N THR A 105 7.00 4.22 -4.83
CA THR A 105 6.32 3.08 -4.22
C THR A 105 4.84 3.11 -4.57
N TRP A 106 4.37 2.04 -5.22
CA TRP A 106 2.97 1.85 -5.53
C TRP A 106 2.20 1.45 -4.28
N GLN A 107 1.10 2.14 -4.00
CA GLN A 107 0.26 1.91 -2.83
C GLN A 107 -1.13 1.42 -3.26
N VAL A 108 -1.57 0.31 -2.68
CA VAL A 108 -2.88 -0.29 -2.93
C VAL A 108 -3.62 -0.45 -1.62
N GLY A 109 -4.81 0.14 -1.50
CA GLY A 109 -5.72 -0.08 -0.37
C GLY A 109 -6.32 -1.49 -0.46
N LEU A 110 -6.33 -2.22 0.65
CA LEU A 110 -6.76 -3.61 0.68
C LEU A 110 -8.16 -3.83 1.26
N ARG A 111 -8.78 -2.79 1.84
CA ARG A 111 -10.07 -2.92 2.51
C ARG A 111 -11.16 -3.49 1.60
N ASP A 112 -11.29 -2.94 0.40
CA ASP A 112 -12.34 -3.33 -0.54
C ASP A 112 -12.16 -4.76 -1.10
N TYR A 113 -10.96 -5.30 -0.96
CA TYR A 113 -10.59 -6.65 -1.43
C TYR A 113 -10.45 -7.66 -0.31
N ALA A 114 -10.72 -7.28 0.94
CA ALA A 114 -10.42 -8.09 2.13
C ALA A 114 -11.07 -9.49 2.08
N ASP A 115 -12.34 -9.58 1.71
CA ASP A 115 -13.04 -10.87 1.62
C ASP A 115 -12.52 -11.73 0.46
N ALA A 116 -12.14 -11.12 -0.67
CA ALA A 116 -11.52 -11.84 -1.79
C ALA A 116 -10.12 -12.34 -1.41
N ILE A 117 -9.35 -11.53 -0.68
CA ILE A 117 -8.03 -11.91 -0.16
C ILE A 117 -8.15 -13.09 0.81
N ASP A 118 -9.13 -13.06 1.70
CA ASP A 118 -9.40 -14.17 2.62
C ASP A 118 -9.80 -15.46 1.86
N ALA A 119 -10.65 -15.34 0.85
CA ALA A 119 -11.04 -16.46 -0.01
C ALA A 119 -9.84 -17.04 -0.79
N ALA A 120 -8.87 -16.21 -1.15
CA ALA A 120 -7.61 -16.61 -1.79
C ALA A 120 -6.53 -17.10 -0.79
N GLY A 121 -6.88 -17.27 0.50
CA GLY A 121 -5.96 -17.71 1.55
C GLY A 121 -4.86 -16.70 1.86
N GLY A 122 -5.13 -15.39 1.71
CA GLY A 122 -4.17 -14.33 1.98
C GLY A 122 -3.15 -14.13 0.85
N LYS A 123 -3.37 -14.65 -0.34
CA LYS A 123 -2.39 -14.64 -1.44
C LYS A 123 -2.80 -13.71 -2.56
N LEU A 124 -1.86 -12.85 -2.94
CA LEU A 124 -1.94 -12.02 -4.12
C LEU A 124 -0.84 -12.43 -5.11
N THR A 125 -1.10 -12.26 -6.40
CA THR A 125 -0.10 -12.45 -7.46
C THR A 125 0.25 -11.09 -8.05
N LEU A 126 1.52 -10.74 -8.03
CA LEU A 126 2.07 -9.57 -8.70
C LEU A 126 2.80 -10.02 -9.97
N VAL A 127 2.45 -9.43 -11.10
CA VAL A 127 3.16 -9.59 -12.36
C VAL A 127 3.77 -8.25 -12.74
N VAL A 128 5.06 -8.24 -13.06
CA VAL A 128 5.77 -7.03 -13.48
C VAL A 128 6.19 -7.17 -14.93
N THR A 129 5.57 -6.39 -15.82
CA THR A 129 5.98 -6.33 -17.22
C THR A 129 7.36 -5.70 -17.31
N PRO A 130 8.34 -6.33 -17.98
CA PRO A 130 9.68 -5.77 -18.08
C PRO A 130 9.72 -4.48 -18.88
N LEU A 131 10.42 -3.49 -18.35
CA LEU A 131 10.74 -2.29 -19.12
C LEU A 131 11.79 -2.63 -20.18
N ARG A 132 11.44 -2.44 -21.45
CA ARG A 132 12.31 -2.73 -22.58
C ARG A 132 13.27 -1.57 -22.87
N ARG A 133 14.49 -1.89 -23.26
CA ARG A 133 15.49 -0.93 -23.69
C ARG A 133 14.93 -0.01 -24.80
N GLY A 134 15.21 1.28 -24.71
CA GLY A 134 14.83 2.27 -25.74
C GLY A 134 13.40 2.83 -25.57
N VAL A 135 12.62 2.35 -24.64
CA VAL A 135 11.33 2.96 -24.28
C VAL A 135 11.60 4.23 -23.47
N ARG A 136 11.12 5.37 -23.98
CA ARG A 136 11.19 6.65 -23.24
C ARG A 136 10.04 6.71 -22.27
N VAL A 137 10.33 6.49 -20.97
CA VAL A 137 9.36 6.69 -19.89
C VAL A 137 9.80 7.85 -19.02
N LYS A 138 8.82 8.56 -18.48
CA LYS A 138 9.07 9.62 -17.52
C LYS A 138 9.22 8.97 -16.14
N VAL A 139 10.45 8.77 -15.71
CA VAL A 139 10.79 8.09 -14.44
C VAL A 139 11.54 9.02 -13.51
N THR A 140 11.59 8.67 -12.23
CA THR A 140 12.44 9.38 -11.26
C THR A 140 13.90 9.22 -11.62
N SER A 141 14.76 10.15 -11.18
CA SER A 141 16.20 10.13 -11.46
C SER A 141 16.88 8.84 -11.00
N SER A 142 16.44 8.25 -9.87
CA SER A 142 16.98 6.99 -9.36
C SER A 142 16.66 5.80 -10.27
N MET A 143 15.46 5.76 -10.86
CA MET A 143 15.10 4.73 -11.82
C MET A 143 15.79 4.93 -13.16
N ALA A 144 15.91 6.17 -13.65
CA ALA A 144 16.63 6.49 -14.86
C ALA A 144 18.09 6.01 -14.77
N ALA A 145 18.78 6.28 -13.66
CA ALA A 145 20.16 5.84 -13.45
C ALA A 145 20.30 4.31 -13.49
N ARG A 146 19.33 3.57 -12.98
CA ARG A 146 19.36 2.08 -13.03
C ARG A 146 19.08 1.55 -14.43
N LEU A 147 18.20 2.18 -15.20
CA LEU A 147 17.92 1.82 -16.58
C LEU A 147 19.11 2.08 -17.51
N GLU A 148 19.84 3.16 -17.27
CA GLU A 148 21.06 3.48 -18.03
C GLU A 148 22.19 2.46 -17.77
N GLN A 149 22.25 1.86 -16.59
CA GLN A 149 23.25 0.87 -16.20
C GLN A 149 22.89 -0.56 -16.63
N SER A 150 21.65 -0.81 -17.06
CA SER A 150 21.17 -2.15 -17.40
C SER A 150 21.15 -2.36 -18.91
N ASP A 151 21.85 -3.40 -19.38
CA ASP A 151 21.78 -3.87 -20.75
C ASP A 151 20.57 -4.78 -21.04
N ALA A 152 19.87 -5.19 -20.00
CA ALA A 152 18.74 -6.12 -20.05
C ALA A 152 17.38 -5.43 -19.82
N CYS A 153 16.32 -6.14 -20.14
CA CYS A 153 14.96 -5.78 -19.69
C CYS A 153 14.91 -5.83 -18.17
N VAL A 154 14.33 -4.80 -17.55
CA VAL A 154 14.23 -4.70 -16.09
C VAL A 154 12.82 -5.06 -15.65
N ALA A 155 12.72 -6.09 -14.81
CA ALA A 155 11.53 -6.45 -14.05
C ALA A 155 11.99 -6.97 -12.69
N ASP A 156 11.85 -6.16 -11.66
CA ASP A 156 12.26 -6.54 -10.31
C ASP A 156 11.38 -5.89 -9.24
N VAL A 157 11.18 -6.59 -8.12
CA VAL A 157 10.47 -6.09 -6.94
C VAL A 157 11.48 -6.01 -5.81
N THR A 158 11.73 -4.81 -5.34
CA THR A 158 12.79 -4.55 -4.35
C THR A 158 12.28 -4.62 -2.94
N ASP A 159 10.99 -4.27 -2.71
CA ASP A 159 10.40 -4.32 -1.38
C ASP A 159 8.87 -4.44 -1.45
N VAL A 160 8.29 -5.11 -0.46
CA VAL A 160 6.84 -5.19 -0.26
C VAL A 160 6.54 -5.19 1.24
N TYR A 161 5.72 -4.24 1.68
CA TYR A 161 5.29 -4.17 3.07
C TYR A 161 3.86 -3.65 3.19
N ALA A 162 3.21 -3.97 4.30
CA ALA A 162 1.86 -3.53 4.61
C ALA A 162 1.87 -2.48 5.73
N THR A 163 1.09 -1.42 5.56
CA THR A 163 0.98 -0.33 6.53
C THR A 163 -0.50 -0.12 6.88
N PRO A 164 -0.92 -0.39 8.12
CA PRO A 164 -2.26 -0.03 8.58
C PRO A 164 -2.47 1.49 8.53
N VAL A 165 -3.67 1.90 8.16
CA VAL A 165 -4.16 3.27 8.25
C VAL A 165 -5.26 3.30 9.31
N TYR A 166 -5.24 4.28 10.19
CA TYR A 166 -6.11 4.33 11.34
C TYR A 166 -7.11 5.48 11.27
N HIS A 167 -8.35 5.21 11.67
CA HIS A 167 -9.31 6.22 12.08
C HIS A 167 -8.96 6.69 13.49
N MET A 168 -8.59 7.93 13.63
CA MET A 168 -8.33 8.55 14.93
C MET A 168 -9.35 9.64 15.20
N PRO A 169 -10.26 9.45 16.18
CA PRO A 169 -11.18 10.50 16.58
C PRO A 169 -10.40 11.72 17.07
N VAL A 170 -10.81 12.90 16.64
CA VAL A 170 -10.26 14.18 17.13
C VAL A 170 -11.13 14.62 18.29
N GLY A 171 -10.56 14.66 19.50
CA GLY A 171 -11.25 15.13 20.71
C GLY A 171 -11.36 16.65 20.75
N GLU A 172 -12.37 17.15 21.47
CA GLU A 172 -12.46 18.55 21.84
C GLU A 172 -11.28 19.01 22.72
#